data_53ca2b2c6e1017d6e475ba84e02b195a
#
_entry.id   53ca2b2c6e1017d6e475ba84e02b195a
#
_cell.length_a   1.000
_cell.length_b   1.000
_cell.length_c   1.000
_cell.angle_alpha   90.00
_cell.angle_beta   90.00
_cell.angle_gamma   90.00
#
_symmetry.space_group_name_H-M   'P 1'
#
loop_
_entity.id
_entity.type
_entity.pdbx_description
1 polymer ?
#
loop_
_entity_poly.entity_id
_entity_poly.type
_entity_poly.pdbx_seq_one_letter_code
_entity_poly.pdbx_strand_id
1 'polypeptide(L)'
;MPSFVITEKCDGCKALDKTACQYICPNDLMVLDPEKKKAYNQEPDQCWECFNCVKICPQQAIEVRHYADIMPLGSSTIPLRGTDSIMWTIKFRDGKTVKRFKFPIRTTPEGSIDVFKGKTIPTNVADLKKPGFFTGPARTE
;
A
#
# COMPACT_ATOMS: atom_id res chain seq x y z
N MET A 1 5.22 10.11 -0.99
CA MET A 1 4.64 9.64 -2.27
C MET A 1 3.11 9.60 -2.15
N PRO A 2 2.45 10.73 -2.29
CA PRO A 2 0.99 10.81 -2.13
C PRO A 2 0.25 9.98 -3.17
N SER A 3 -0.95 9.54 -2.81
CA SER A 3 -1.85 8.82 -3.70
C SER A 3 -2.74 9.80 -4.48
N PHE A 4 -2.90 9.55 -5.78
CA PHE A 4 -3.74 10.33 -6.68
C PHE A 4 -4.74 9.44 -7.40
N VAL A 5 -5.93 9.96 -7.64
CA VAL A 5 -6.97 9.24 -8.37
C VAL A 5 -6.87 9.55 -9.86
N ILE A 6 -6.85 8.49 -10.67
CA ILE A 6 -6.96 8.57 -12.13
C ILE A 6 -8.46 8.67 -12.44
N THR A 7 -8.92 9.88 -12.69
CA THR A 7 -10.34 10.23 -12.79
C THR A 7 -11.08 9.43 -13.85
N GLU A 8 -10.42 9.12 -14.96
CA GLU A 8 -10.99 8.37 -16.09
C GLU A 8 -11.31 6.92 -15.71
N LYS A 9 -10.51 6.34 -14.80
CA LYS A 9 -10.70 4.96 -14.34
C LYS A 9 -11.63 4.84 -13.15
N CYS A 10 -11.75 5.91 -12.35
CA CYS A 10 -12.57 5.89 -11.15
C CYS A 10 -14.05 5.87 -11.50
N ASP A 11 -14.80 4.91 -10.97
CA ASP A 11 -16.26 4.80 -11.11
C ASP A 11 -17.02 5.17 -9.82
N GLY A 12 -16.30 5.74 -8.83
CA GLY A 12 -16.90 6.10 -7.53
C GLY A 12 -17.41 4.90 -6.74
N CYS A 13 -16.93 3.68 -7.04
CA CYS A 13 -17.42 2.42 -6.48
C CYS A 13 -18.91 2.18 -6.70
N LYS A 14 -19.50 2.71 -7.78
CA LYS A 14 -20.85 2.45 -8.30
C LYS A 14 -21.96 2.46 -7.25
N ALA A 15 -22.17 3.55 -6.56
CA ALA A 15 -23.37 3.74 -5.75
C ALA A 15 -23.29 3.48 -4.25
N LEU A 16 -22.14 3.36 -3.69
CA LEU A 16 -22.03 3.36 -2.24
C LEU A 16 -21.99 4.81 -1.74
N ASP A 17 -22.45 5.03 -0.52
CA ASP A 17 -22.38 6.33 0.16
C ASP A 17 -20.93 6.78 0.32
N LYS A 18 -20.02 5.82 0.46
CA LYS A 18 -18.58 6.03 0.54
C LYS A 18 -17.84 5.06 -0.37
N THR A 19 -16.74 5.53 -0.94
CA THR A 19 -15.85 4.70 -1.76
C THR A 19 -14.96 3.81 -0.89
N ALA A 20 -14.47 2.69 -1.45
CA ALA A 20 -13.56 1.79 -0.76
C ALA A 20 -12.28 2.50 -0.27
N CYS A 21 -11.74 3.40 -1.08
CA CYS A 21 -10.56 4.20 -0.71
C CYS A 21 -10.85 5.18 0.44
N GLN A 22 -12.07 5.70 0.54
CA GLN A 22 -12.49 6.57 1.64
C GLN A 22 -12.61 5.77 2.94
N TYR A 23 -13.17 4.56 2.90
CA TYR A 23 -13.26 3.71 4.09
C TYR A 23 -11.92 3.30 4.67
N ILE A 24 -10.96 3.01 3.81
CA ILE A 24 -9.69 2.44 4.24
C ILE A 24 -8.63 3.48 4.59
N CYS A 25 -8.86 4.76 4.28
CA CYS A 25 -7.88 5.81 4.54
C CYS A 25 -7.80 6.11 6.04
N PRO A 26 -6.66 5.86 6.71
CA PRO A 26 -6.55 6.10 8.15
C PRO A 26 -6.56 7.58 8.53
N ASN A 27 -6.36 8.46 7.57
CA ASN A 27 -6.30 9.92 7.76
C ASN A 27 -7.44 10.66 7.04
N ASP A 28 -8.49 9.95 6.63
CA ASP A 28 -9.71 10.47 5.99
C ASP A 28 -9.47 11.41 4.79
N LEU A 29 -8.36 11.21 4.06
CA LEU A 29 -7.97 12.08 2.95
C LEU A 29 -8.72 11.80 1.66
N MET A 30 -9.22 10.56 1.49
CA MET A 30 -9.93 10.18 0.28
C MET A 30 -11.40 10.54 0.42
N VAL A 31 -11.91 11.38 -0.48
CA VAL A 31 -13.28 11.89 -0.45
C VAL A 31 -13.97 11.62 -1.78
N LEU A 32 -15.26 11.32 -1.74
CA LEU A 32 -16.11 11.20 -2.92
C LEU A 32 -16.68 12.57 -3.28
N ASP A 33 -16.40 13.04 -4.50
CA ASP A 33 -17.09 14.19 -5.09
C ASP A 33 -18.54 13.77 -5.41
N PRO A 34 -19.55 14.39 -4.78
CA PRO A 34 -20.94 14.00 -4.96
C PRO A 34 -21.50 14.30 -6.36
N GLU A 35 -20.97 15.32 -7.02
CA GLU A 35 -21.43 15.73 -8.35
C GLU A 35 -20.82 14.85 -9.44
N LYS A 36 -19.50 14.71 -9.41
CA LYS A 36 -18.75 13.94 -10.42
C LYS A 36 -18.78 12.44 -10.18
N LYS A 37 -19.19 12.01 -8.97
CA LYS A 37 -19.11 10.60 -8.53
C LYS A 37 -17.71 10.00 -8.70
N LYS A 38 -16.69 10.79 -8.38
CA LYS A 38 -15.28 10.43 -8.46
C LYS A 38 -14.60 10.66 -7.10
N ALA A 39 -13.74 9.76 -6.70
CA ALA A 39 -12.92 9.99 -5.51
C ALA A 39 -11.74 10.90 -5.83
N TYR A 40 -11.27 11.63 -4.84
CA TYR A 40 -10.04 12.41 -4.90
C TYR A 40 -9.35 12.45 -3.53
N ASN A 41 -8.07 12.76 -3.51
CA ASN A 41 -7.33 13.01 -2.28
C ASN A 41 -7.37 14.52 -2.01
N GLN A 42 -8.03 14.91 -0.93
CA GLN A 42 -8.24 16.34 -0.61
C GLN A 42 -6.98 17.05 -0.13
N GLU A 43 -6.10 16.34 0.57
CA GLU A 43 -4.85 16.88 1.13
C GLU A 43 -3.68 15.91 0.89
N PRO A 44 -3.11 15.88 -0.31
CA PRO A 44 -2.05 14.93 -0.65
C PRO A 44 -0.82 15.02 0.27
N ASP A 45 -0.49 16.21 0.76
CA ASP A 45 0.68 16.43 1.63
C ASP A 45 0.52 15.79 3.02
N GLN A 46 -0.71 15.53 3.45
CA GLN A 46 -1.02 14.82 4.70
C GLN A 46 -1.03 13.29 4.53
N CYS A 47 -0.71 12.79 3.37
CA CYS A 47 -0.77 11.36 3.07
C CYS A 47 0.33 10.59 3.81
N TRP A 48 -0.06 9.59 4.61
CA TRP A 48 0.88 8.74 5.35
C TRP A 48 1.57 7.67 4.50
N GLU A 49 1.29 7.63 3.21
CA GLU A 49 1.89 6.68 2.27
C GLU A 49 1.68 5.20 2.64
N CYS A 50 0.59 4.88 3.29
CA CYS A 50 0.27 3.51 3.71
C CYS A 50 -0.16 2.61 2.54
N PHE A 51 -0.51 3.20 1.38
CA PHE A 51 -0.95 2.52 0.13
C PHE A 51 -2.21 1.66 0.26
N ASN A 52 -2.97 1.78 1.33
CA ASN A 52 -4.19 0.99 1.52
C ASN A 52 -5.23 1.31 0.44
N CYS A 53 -5.45 2.59 0.13
CA CYS A 53 -6.37 3.03 -0.92
C CYS A 53 -5.97 2.50 -2.30
N VAL A 54 -4.68 2.46 -2.58
CA VAL A 54 -4.13 1.98 -3.85
C VAL A 54 -4.39 0.48 -4.02
N LYS A 55 -4.21 -0.29 -2.94
CA LYS A 55 -4.37 -1.76 -2.94
C LYS A 55 -5.84 -2.19 -2.99
N ILE A 56 -6.73 -1.43 -2.35
CA ILE A 56 -8.15 -1.80 -2.25
C ILE A 56 -8.96 -1.42 -3.48
N CYS A 57 -8.49 -0.47 -4.30
CA CYS A 57 -9.26 0.05 -5.43
C CYS A 57 -9.58 -1.03 -6.47
N PRO A 58 -10.86 -1.39 -6.68
CA PRO A 58 -11.22 -2.45 -7.61
C PRO A 58 -10.96 -2.06 -9.07
N GLN A 59 -11.02 -0.77 -9.39
CA GLN A 59 -10.79 -0.23 -10.72
C GLN A 59 -9.33 0.08 -10.99
N GLN A 60 -8.45 -0.11 -10.00
CA GLN A 60 -7.02 0.26 -10.10
C GLN A 60 -6.85 1.72 -10.58
N ALA A 61 -7.72 2.57 -10.06
CA ALA A 61 -7.82 3.97 -10.43
C ALA A 61 -6.95 4.87 -9.55
N ILE A 62 -6.12 4.31 -8.68
CA ILE A 62 -5.27 5.10 -7.79
C ILE A 62 -3.82 4.77 -8.07
N GLU A 63 -3.04 5.80 -8.31
CA GLU A 63 -1.60 5.73 -8.50
C GLU A 63 -0.88 6.47 -7.37
N VAL A 64 0.38 6.13 -7.18
CA VAL A 64 1.28 6.83 -6.26
C VAL A 64 2.22 7.67 -7.09
N ARG A 65 2.31 8.96 -6.77
CA ARG A 65 3.23 9.90 -7.41
C ARG A 65 4.38 10.21 -6.47
N HIS A 66 5.57 10.17 -7.00
CA HIS A 66 6.79 10.43 -6.25
C HIS A 66 7.03 11.93 -6.11
N TYR A 67 7.65 12.31 -5.00
CA TYR A 67 8.14 13.68 -4.83
C TYR A 67 9.31 13.96 -5.78
N ALA A 68 9.44 15.23 -6.14
CA ALA A 68 10.50 15.69 -7.05
C ALA A 68 11.92 15.40 -6.53
N ASP A 69 12.07 15.35 -5.20
CA ASP A 69 13.35 15.11 -4.54
C ASP A 69 13.87 13.68 -4.72
N ILE A 70 12.93 12.72 -4.85
CA ILE A 70 13.25 11.29 -4.92
C ILE A 70 13.14 10.78 -6.35
N MET A 71 12.11 11.23 -7.06
CA MET A 71 11.83 10.84 -8.43
C MET A 71 11.47 12.07 -9.27
N PRO A 72 11.93 12.16 -10.52
CA PRO A 72 11.55 13.28 -11.37
C PRO A 72 10.03 13.41 -11.52
N LEU A 73 9.55 14.64 -11.58
CA LEU A 73 8.13 14.94 -11.82
C LEU A 73 7.62 14.19 -13.05
N GLY A 74 6.40 13.64 -12.95
CA GLY A 74 5.79 12.86 -14.03
C GLY A 74 6.01 11.36 -13.96
N SER A 75 6.82 10.86 -12.99
CA SER A 75 6.87 9.42 -12.69
C SER A 75 5.67 8.98 -11.86
N SER A 76 5.25 7.73 -12.04
CA SER A 76 4.14 7.16 -11.29
C SER A 76 4.35 5.68 -11.00
N THR A 77 3.71 5.21 -9.94
CA THR A 77 3.70 3.81 -9.55
C THR A 77 2.26 3.32 -9.47
N ILE A 78 1.95 2.28 -10.21
CA ILE A 78 0.59 1.73 -10.33
C ILE A 78 0.62 0.26 -9.93
N PRO A 79 -0.18 -0.17 -8.96
CA PRO A 79 -0.33 -1.58 -8.62
C PRO A 79 -1.37 -2.27 -9.49
N LEU A 80 -1.14 -3.54 -9.76
CA LEU A 80 -2.13 -4.46 -10.32
C LEU A 80 -2.25 -5.64 -9.36
N ARG A 81 -3.38 -5.72 -8.66
CA ARG A 81 -3.64 -6.79 -7.71
C ARG A 81 -4.19 -8.03 -8.44
N GLY A 82 -3.50 -9.14 -8.31
CA GLY A 82 -3.98 -10.46 -8.65
C GLY A 82 -4.54 -11.22 -7.44
N THR A 83 -4.79 -12.50 -7.59
CA THR A 83 -5.26 -13.39 -6.52
C THR A 83 -4.17 -13.72 -5.49
N ASP A 84 -2.96 -13.92 -5.95
CA ASP A 84 -1.81 -14.40 -5.18
C ASP A 84 -0.64 -13.40 -5.11
N SER A 85 -0.73 -12.32 -5.87
CA SER A 85 0.38 -11.38 -6.03
C SER A 85 -0.09 -9.98 -6.39
N ILE A 86 0.76 -8.99 -6.12
CA ILE A 86 0.60 -7.62 -6.59
C ILE A 86 1.76 -7.30 -7.53
N MET A 87 1.44 -6.84 -8.73
CA MET A 87 2.43 -6.34 -9.67
C MET A 87 2.49 -4.82 -9.59
N TRP A 88 3.64 -4.29 -9.23
CA TRP A 88 3.90 -2.86 -9.24
C TRP A 88 4.54 -2.45 -10.57
N THR A 89 3.92 -1.52 -11.26
CA THR A 89 4.44 -0.92 -12.49
C THR A 89 4.92 0.48 -12.20
N ILE A 90 6.21 0.71 -12.34
CA ILE A 90 6.84 2.02 -12.19
C ILE A 90 7.05 2.60 -13.59
N LYS A 91 6.44 3.75 -13.84
CA LYS A 91 6.65 4.52 -15.07
C LYS A 91 7.56 5.71 -14.74
N PHE A 92 8.61 5.87 -15.50
CA PHE A 92 9.52 7.00 -15.36
C PHE A 92 9.04 8.20 -16.19
N ARG A 93 9.61 9.37 -15.91
CA ARG A 93 9.25 10.64 -16.57
C ARG A 93 9.40 10.63 -18.08
N ASP A 94 10.36 9.86 -18.59
CA ASP A 94 10.61 9.72 -20.04
C ASP A 94 9.45 9.07 -20.81
N GLY A 95 8.46 8.53 -20.11
CA GLY A 95 7.31 7.82 -20.68
C GLY A 95 7.64 6.49 -21.36
N LYS A 96 8.92 6.20 -21.54
CA LYS A 96 9.43 5.01 -22.25
C LYS A 96 9.92 3.95 -21.27
N THR A 97 10.59 4.36 -20.20
CA THR A 97 11.13 3.45 -19.21
C THR A 97 10.04 2.97 -18.27
N VAL A 98 9.80 1.67 -18.27
CA VAL A 98 8.84 1.00 -17.39
C VAL A 98 9.53 -0.15 -16.71
N LYS A 99 9.46 -0.19 -15.38
CA LYS A 99 9.90 -1.35 -14.58
C LYS A 99 8.71 -1.99 -13.89
N ARG A 100 8.73 -3.32 -13.79
CA ARG A 100 7.68 -4.12 -13.15
C ARG A 100 8.28 -5.03 -12.12
N PHE A 101 7.62 -5.08 -10.95
CA PHE A 101 8.00 -5.95 -9.85
C PHE A 101 6.76 -6.71 -9.39
N LYS A 102 6.89 -8.03 -9.27
CA LYS A 102 5.81 -8.89 -8.78
C LYS A 102 6.14 -9.34 -7.36
N PHE A 103 5.24 -9.06 -6.42
CA PHE A 103 5.37 -9.47 -5.03
C PHE A 103 4.22 -10.41 -4.67
N PRO A 104 4.50 -11.55 -4.02
CA PRO A 104 3.45 -12.42 -3.51
C PRO A 104 2.69 -11.73 -2.38
N ILE A 105 1.38 -11.96 -2.32
CA ILE A 105 0.56 -11.60 -1.18
C ILE A 105 0.30 -12.84 -0.33
N ARG A 106 0.00 -12.62 0.94
CA ARG A 106 -0.35 -13.70 1.83
C ARG A 106 -1.68 -14.32 1.39
N THR A 107 -1.66 -15.60 1.05
CA THR A 107 -2.84 -16.37 0.67
C THR A 107 -3.29 -17.34 1.76
N THR A 108 -2.46 -17.57 2.78
CA THR A 108 -2.79 -18.40 3.94
C THR A 108 -3.85 -17.71 4.82
N PRO A 109 -4.86 -18.45 5.28
CA PRO A 109 -5.87 -17.91 6.21
C PRO A 109 -5.23 -17.28 7.44
N GLU A 110 -5.87 -16.23 7.94
CA GLU A 110 -5.42 -15.58 9.18
C GLU A 110 -5.47 -16.57 10.33
N GLY A 111 -4.44 -16.55 11.18
CA GLY A 111 -4.32 -17.50 12.31
C GLY A 111 -3.82 -18.89 11.94
N SER A 112 -3.66 -19.22 10.65
CA SER A 112 -3.17 -20.55 10.22
C SER A 112 -1.68 -20.76 10.43
N ILE A 113 -0.92 -19.69 10.69
CA ILE A 113 0.51 -19.73 10.96
C ILE A 113 0.74 -19.45 12.44
N ASP A 114 1.22 -20.43 13.17
CA ASP A 114 1.72 -20.22 14.51
C ASP A 114 3.08 -19.50 14.43
N VAL A 115 3.07 -18.21 14.74
CA VAL A 115 4.26 -17.34 14.70
C VAL A 115 5.32 -17.79 15.71
N PHE A 116 4.90 -18.50 16.77
CA PHE A 116 5.76 -18.94 17.85
C PHE A 116 6.15 -20.42 17.77
N LYS A 117 5.77 -21.12 16.69
CA LYS A 117 6.09 -22.53 16.51
C LYS A 117 7.60 -22.75 16.65
N GLY A 118 7.97 -23.50 17.69
CA GLY A 118 9.38 -23.78 17.98
C GLY A 118 10.16 -22.65 18.64
N LYS A 119 9.49 -21.54 19.03
CA LYS A 119 10.09 -20.45 19.81
C LYS A 119 9.54 -20.45 21.22
N THR A 120 10.42 -20.30 22.19
CA THR A 120 10.02 -20.13 23.59
C THR A 120 9.52 -18.69 23.76
N ILE A 121 8.24 -18.54 24.15
CA ILE A 121 7.69 -17.22 24.48
C ILE A 121 8.31 -16.80 25.81
N PRO A 122 8.93 -15.62 25.92
CA PRO A 122 9.46 -15.15 27.20
C PRO A 122 8.31 -14.91 28.18
N THR A 123 8.30 -15.65 29.26
CA THR A 123 7.30 -15.55 30.33
C THR A 123 7.68 -14.52 31.40
N ASN A 124 8.90 -13.99 31.34
CA ASN A 124 9.45 -13.08 32.31
C ASN A 124 10.09 -11.86 31.61
N VAL A 125 9.82 -10.67 32.16
CA VAL A 125 10.39 -9.40 31.66
C VAL A 125 11.93 -9.42 31.65
N ALA A 126 12.54 -10.15 32.59
CA ALA A 126 14.00 -10.32 32.66
C ALA A 126 14.56 -11.03 31.41
N ASP A 127 13.79 -11.92 30.80
CA ASP A 127 14.21 -12.63 29.57
C ASP A 127 14.21 -11.70 28.35
N LEU A 128 13.38 -10.66 28.34
CA LEU A 128 13.37 -9.65 27.29
C LEU A 128 14.63 -8.78 27.28
N LYS A 129 15.37 -8.74 28.39
CA LYS A 129 16.62 -7.99 28.52
C LYS A 129 17.84 -8.77 28.00
N LYS A 130 17.67 -10.05 27.66
CA LYS A 130 18.77 -10.86 27.12
C LYS A 130 19.10 -10.40 25.68
N PRO A 131 20.38 -10.13 25.39
CA PRO A 131 20.79 -9.61 24.07
C PRO A 131 20.32 -10.46 22.89
N GLY A 132 20.29 -11.78 23.03
CA GLY A 132 19.87 -12.71 21.96
C GLY A 132 18.40 -12.61 21.54
N PHE A 133 17.55 -11.89 22.28
CA PHE A 133 16.15 -11.69 21.92
C PHE A 133 15.97 -10.66 20.81
N PHE A 134 16.86 -9.69 20.73
CA PHE A 134 16.79 -8.57 19.77
C PHE A 134 17.87 -8.64 18.69
N THR A 135 18.81 -9.56 18.83
CA THR A 135 19.79 -9.83 17.79
C THR A 135 19.16 -10.79 16.77
N GLY A 136 18.99 -10.35 15.55
CA GLY A 136 18.69 -11.23 14.43
C GLY A 136 19.76 -12.32 14.30
N PRO A 137 19.49 -13.41 13.56
CA PRO A 137 20.49 -14.44 13.29
C PRO A 137 21.76 -13.76 12.78
N ALA A 138 22.90 -14.18 13.34
CA ALA A 138 24.20 -13.69 12.90
C ALA A 138 24.26 -13.82 11.37
N ARG A 139 24.56 -12.71 10.69
CA ARG A 139 24.82 -12.77 9.26
C ARG A 139 26.08 -13.63 9.12
N THR A 140 25.94 -14.80 8.55
CA THR A 140 27.08 -15.55 8.06
C THR A 140 27.61 -14.78 6.86
N GLU A 141 28.80 -14.20 7.01
CA GLU A 141 29.59 -13.61 5.94
C GLU A 141 29.91 -14.65 4.85
#